data_3ba95c50c4da620c0d96410b60d34de3
#
_entry.id   3ba95c50c4da620c0d96410b60d34de3
#
_cell.length_a   1.000
_cell.length_b   1.000
_cell.length_c   1.000
_cell.angle_alpha   90.00
_cell.angle_beta   90.00
_cell.angle_gamma   90.00
#
_symmetry.space_group_name_H-M   'P 1'
#
loop_
_entity.id
_entity.type
_entity.pdbx_description
1 polymer ?
#
loop_
_entity_poly.entity_id
_entity_poly.type
_entity_poly.pdbx_seq_one_letter_code
_entity_poly.pdbx_strand_id
1 'polypeptide(L)'
;TEARDFVRQYKEVEDFDIYGNSRFLYQYIVEQHPEDEIKFDSNNIRVFTIDIETAAENGFPDIESADQEILAISIKDSFTGRITVWGARPYDNRDAGVDYMHFRTEEGMLNAFLGYWQDNYPDVITGWNVQLFDMPYICNRIERILGEKSVKLLSPWRLVSQREIYIKGRKQIAV
;
A
#
# COMPACT_ATOMS: atom_id res chain seq x y z
N THR A 1 10.58 -10.07 -15.46
CA THR A 1 10.70 -11.28 -14.62
C THR A 1 11.57 -12.31 -15.28
N GLU A 2 11.25 -12.84 -16.45
CA GLU A 2 12.05 -13.87 -17.13
C GLU A 2 13.50 -13.45 -17.37
N ALA A 3 13.75 -12.23 -17.87
CA ALA A 3 15.11 -11.75 -18.09
C ALA A 3 15.92 -11.61 -16.79
N ARG A 4 15.29 -11.19 -15.70
CA ARG A 4 15.94 -11.13 -14.38
C ARG A 4 16.25 -12.53 -13.84
N ASP A 5 15.31 -13.45 -14.00
CA ASP A 5 15.43 -14.81 -13.52
C ASP A 5 16.52 -15.55 -14.32
N PHE A 6 16.57 -15.32 -15.63
CA PHE A 6 17.64 -15.81 -16.50
C PHE A 6 19.01 -15.28 -16.07
N VAL A 7 19.16 -13.96 -15.92
CA VAL A 7 20.43 -13.36 -15.46
C VAL A 7 20.82 -13.89 -14.10
N ARG A 8 19.86 -14.04 -13.16
CA ARG A 8 20.14 -14.57 -11.83
C ARG A 8 20.58 -16.02 -11.85
N GLN A 9 19.98 -16.84 -12.71
CA GLN A 9 20.28 -18.26 -12.83
C GLN A 9 21.67 -18.53 -13.40
N TYR A 10 22.11 -17.70 -14.35
CA TYR A 10 23.35 -17.96 -15.10
C TYR A 10 24.51 -17.02 -14.76
N LYS A 11 24.33 -16.05 -13.87
CA LYS A 11 25.34 -15.04 -13.52
C LYS A 11 26.64 -15.63 -12.97
N GLU A 12 26.58 -16.79 -12.33
CA GLU A 12 27.72 -17.44 -11.66
C GLU A 12 28.16 -18.71 -12.37
N VAL A 13 27.68 -18.95 -13.59
CA VAL A 13 28.11 -20.11 -14.40
C VAL A 13 29.43 -19.75 -15.07
N GLU A 14 30.47 -20.57 -14.79
CA GLU A 14 31.80 -20.40 -15.34
C GLU A 14 31.77 -20.54 -16.88
N ASP A 15 32.48 -19.69 -17.57
CA ASP A 15 32.53 -19.59 -19.05
C ASP A 15 31.20 -19.28 -19.74
N PHE A 16 30.23 -18.71 -19.00
CA PHE A 16 28.97 -18.29 -19.56
C PHE A 16 28.76 -16.77 -19.33
N ASP A 17 29.16 -15.99 -20.31
CA ASP A 17 28.99 -14.54 -20.26
C ASP A 17 27.56 -14.14 -20.63
N ILE A 18 26.90 -13.41 -19.74
CA ILE A 18 25.59 -12.81 -19.99
C ILE A 18 25.78 -11.37 -20.44
N TYR A 19 25.44 -11.11 -21.69
CA TYR A 19 25.43 -9.78 -22.26
C TYR A 19 24.02 -9.20 -22.24
N GLY A 20 23.88 -7.97 -21.80
CA GLY A 20 22.61 -7.25 -21.81
C GLY A 20 22.48 -6.26 -20.66
N ASN A 21 21.52 -5.37 -20.79
CA ASN A 21 21.21 -4.40 -19.77
C ASN A 21 20.15 -4.95 -18.81
N SER A 22 20.53 -5.22 -17.57
CA SER A 22 19.58 -5.64 -16.52
C SER A 22 18.58 -4.55 -16.11
N ARG A 23 18.85 -3.32 -16.54
CA ARG A 23 17.98 -2.15 -16.30
C ARG A 23 17.07 -1.86 -17.49
N PHE A 24 16.45 -2.88 -18.04
CA PHE A 24 15.59 -2.82 -19.23
C PHE A 24 14.46 -1.78 -19.15
N LEU A 25 14.02 -1.39 -17.96
CA LEU A 25 13.05 -0.30 -17.80
C LEU A 25 13.61 1.03 -18.29
N TYR A 26 14.84 1.36 -17.93
CA TYR A 26 15.49 2.60 -18.40
C TYR A 26 15.78 2.54 -19.89
N GLN A 27 16.17 1.38 -20.40
CA GLN A 27 16.36 1.17 -21.84
C GLN A 27 15.05 1.39 -22.60
N TYR A 28 13.94 0.82 -22.12
CA TYR A 28 12.61 1.04 -22.70
C TYR A 28 12.23 2.53 -22.73
N ILE A 29 12.46 3.26 -21.64
CA ILE A 29 12.18 4.71 -21.57
C ILE A 29 12.99 5.47 -22.62
N VAL A 30 14.30 5.19 -22.72
CA VAL A 30 15.19 5.86 -23.70
C VAL A 30 14.79 5.51 -25.13
N GLU A 31 14.39 4.28 -25.42
CA GLU A 31 13.96 3.86 -26.76
C GLU A 31 12.61 4.47 -27.15
N GLN A 32 11.69 4.66 -26.20
CA GLN A 32 10.38 5.28 -26.48
C GLN A 32 10.43 6.81 -26.53
N HIS A 33 11.40 7.42 -25.84
CA HIS A 33 11.57 8.88 -25.71
C HIS A 33 13.01 9.31 -26.03
N PRO A 34 13.54 9.05 -27.25
CA PRO A 34 14.95 9.23 -27.54
C PRO A 34 15.39 10.70 -27.56
N GLU A 35 14.46 11.61 -27.87
CA GLU A 35 14.74 13.05 -28.04
C GLU A 35 13.93 13.92 -27.07
N ASP A 36 13.07 13.32 -26.27
CA ASP A 36 12.20 14.04 -25.35
C ASP A 36 12.93 14.38 -24.04
N GLU A 37 12.78 15.61 -23.60
CA GLU A 37 13.08 15.96 -22.22
C GLU A 37 11.95 15.45 -21.33
N ILE A 38 12.23 14.41 -20.54
CA ILE A 38 11.26 13.90 -19.57
C ILE A 38 11.08 14.94 -18.47
N LYS A 39 9.97 15.66 -18.51
CA LYS A 39 9.60 16.64 -17.49
C LYS A 39 8.84 15.94 -16.37
N PHE A 40 9.32 16.12 -15.14
CA PHE A 40 8.61 15.67 -13.98
C PHE A 40 7.37 16.57 -13.74
N ASP A 41 6.19 15.95 -13.65
CA ASP A 41 4.95 16.61 -13.26
C ASP A 41 4.34 15.88 -12.06
N SER A 42 4.40 16.51 -10.89
CA SER A 42 3.84 15.97 -9.65
C SER A 42 2.33 15.77 -9.71
N ASN A 43 1.61 16.47 -10.62
CA ASN A 43 0.18 16.31 -10.78
C ASN A 43 -0.21 14.96 -11.40
N ASN A 44 0.77 14.25 -12.00
CA ASN A 44 0.57 12.89 -12.54
C ASN A 44 0.82 11.79 -11.48
N ILE A 45 1.23 12.17 -10.26
CA ILE A 45 1.52 11.23 -9.19
C ILE A 45 0.46 11.33 -8.11
N ARG A 46 -0.33 10.27 -7.95
CA ARG A 46 -1.35 10.19 -6.91
C ARG A 46 -0.75 9.75 -5.59
N VAL A 47 -0.85 10.60 -4.60
CA VAL A 47 -0.34 10.34 -3.25
C VAL A 47 -1.50 10.16 -2.30
N PHE A 48 -1.54 9.03 -1.59
CA PHE A 48 -2.42 8.84 -0.45
C PHE A 48 -1.65 9.07 0.85
N THR A 49 -2.11 10.02 1.65
CA THR A 49 -1.73 10.09 3.06
C THR A 49 -2.76 9.31 3.85
N ILE A 50 -2.33 8.22 4.48
CA ILE A 50 -3.21 7.29 5.20
C ILE A 50 -2.89 7.27 6.69
N ASP A 51 -3.91 7.05 7.49
CA ASP A 51 -3.83 6.86 8.93
C ASP A 51 -4.97 5.95 9.39
N ILE A 52 -4.77 5.14 10.43
CA ILE A 52 -5.80 4.26 11.01
C ILE A 52 -5.95 4.48 12.51
N GLU A 53 -7.17 4.27 12.98
CA GLU A 53 -7.48 4.17 14.40
C GLU A 53 -7.95 2.75 14.71
N THR A 54 -7.40 2.15 15.73
CA THR A 54 -7.74 0.79 16.16
C THR A 54 -8.34 0.77 17.57
N ALA A 55 -9.12 -0.24 17.88
CA ALA A 55 -9.45 -0.54 19.25
C ALA A 55 -8.16 -0.86 20.03
N ALA A 56 -8.16 -0.55 21.32
CA ALA A 56 -7.04 -0.79 22.23
C ALA A 56 -7.50 -1.39 23.56
N GLU A 57 -8.54 -2.20 23.53
CA GLU A 57 -9.14 -2.81 24.73
C GLU A 57 -8.18 -3.75 25.46
N ASN A 58 -7.30 -4.41 24.70
CA ASN A 58 -6.30 -5.35 25.21
C ASN A 58 -4.87 -4.77 25.22
N GLY A 59 -4.72 -3.45 25.25
CA GLY A 59 -3.44 -2.76 25.16
C GLY A 59 -3.11 -2.32 23.73
N PHE A 60 -1.83 -2.01 23.45
CA PHE A 60 -1.41 -1.58 22.14
C PHE A 60 -1.62 -2.71 21.10
N PRO A 61 -2.23 -2.41 19.93
CA PRO A 61 -2.54 -3.42 18.93
C PRO A 61 -1.29 -4.13 18.41
N ASP A 62 -1.33 -5.44 18.38
CA ASP A 62 -0.27 -6.27 17.80
C ASP A 62 -0.49 -6.41 16.29
N ILE A 63 0.55 -6.10 15.52
CA ILE A 63 0.47 -6.06 14.06
C ILE A 63 0.29 -7.46 13.47
N GLU A 64 1.01 -8.47 14.01
CA GLU A 64 1.01 -9.82 13.42
C GLU A 64 -0.34 -10.50 13.63
N SER A 65 -0.91 -10.38 14.81
CA SER A 65 -2.24 -10.97 15.09
C SER A 65 -3.37 -10.14 14.52
N ALA A 66 -3.21 -8.81 14.45
CA ALA A 66 -4.24 -7.84 14.06
C ALA A 66 -5.62 -8.21 14.64
N ASP A 67 -5.65 -8.51 15.94
CA ASP A 67 -6.83 -9.06 16.63
C ASP A 67 -7.86 -8.01 17.00
N GLN A 68 -7.45 -6.74 17.08
CA GLN A 68 -8.33 -5.64 17.45
C GLN A 68 -8.93 -4.94 16.21
N GLU A 69 -10.19 -4.50 16.38
CA GLU A 69 -10.96 -3.86 15.30
C GLU A 69 -10.30 -2.57 14.81
N ILE A 70 -10.31 -2.33 13.50
CA ILE A 70 -10.06 -1.01 12.95
C ILE A 70 -11.32 -0.17 13.13
N LEU A 71 -11.20 0.93 13.87
CA LEU A 71 -12.30 1.84 14.17
C LEU A 71 -12.48 2.91 13.09
N ALA A 72 -11.39 3.32 12.46
CA ALA A 72 -11.42 4.26 11.35
C ALA A 72 -10.21 4.06 10.43
N ILE A 73 -10.43 4.31 9.15
CA ILE A 73 -9.38 4.48 8.14
C ILE A 73 -9.58 5.86 7.52
N SER A 74 -8.54 6.65 7.43
CA SER A 74 -8.57 7.96 6.78
C SER A 74 -7.57 8.02 5.62
N ILE A 75 -8.00 8.57 4.49
CA ILE A 75 -7.14 8.86 3.34
C ILE A 75 -7.34 10.30 2.91
N LYS A 76 -6.22 11.04 2.81
CA LYS A 76 -6.16 12.29 2.05
C LYS A 76 -5.59 11.99 0.67
N ASP A 77 -6.37 12.25 -0.36
CA ASP A 77 -6.02 12.03 -1.76
C ASP A 77 -5.46 13.31 -2.39
N SER A 78 -4.24 13.26 -2.92
CA SER A 78 -3.60 14.43 -3.54
C SER A 78 -4.30 14.93 -4.80
N PHE A 79 -5.00 14.05 -5.54
CA PHE A 79 -5.69 14.45 -6.77
C PHE A 79 -6.97 15.23 -6.50
N THR A 80 -7.70 14.85 -5.48
CA THR A 80 -8.96 15.52 -5.12
C THR A 80 -8.79 16.58 -4.04
N GLY A 81 -7.71 16.51 -3.26
CA GLY A 81 -7.46 17.32 -2.08
C GLY A 81 -8.38 16.97 -0.90
N ARG A 82 -9.31 16.03 -1.07
CA ARG A 82 -10.31 15.64 -0.05
C ARG A 82 -9.75 14.60 0.91
N ILE A 83 -10.35 14.55 2.07
CA ILE A 83 -10.13 13.52 3.07
C ILE A 83 -11.37 12.62 3.07
N THR A 84 -11.18 11.33 2.85
CA THR A 84 -12.22 10.31 2.99
C THR A 84 -11.96 9.48 4.24
N VAL A 85 -12.99 9.31 5.06
CA VAL A 85 -12.92 8.54 6.31
C VAL A 85 -13.98 7.45 6.32
N TRP A 86 -13.54 6.22 6.47
CA TRP A 86 -14.39 5.06 6.75
C TRP A 86 -14.37 4.81 8.24
N GLY A 87 -15.50 4.89 8.92
CA GLY A 87 -15.57 4.79 10.37
C GLY A 87 -16.59 3.79 10.88
N ALA A 88 -16.25 3.08 11.97
CA ALA A 88 -17.11 2.11 12.64
C ALA A 88 -18.10 2.75 13.64
N ARG A 89 -17.99 4.06 13.90
CA ARG A 89 -18.84 4.77 14.84
C ARG A 89 -19.57 5.92 14.16
N PRO A 90 -20.81 6.26 14.57
CA PRO A 90 -21.48 7.46 14.06
C PRO A 90 -20.69 8.73 14.42
N TYR A 91 -20.54 9.63 13.46
CA TYR A 91 -19.87 10.92 13.65
C TYR A 91 -20.64 12.02 12.91
N ASP A 92 -20.92 13.14 13.60
CA ASP A 92 -21.54 14.34 13.01
C ASP A 92 -20.44 15.19 12.34
N ASN A 93 -20.12 14.84 11.08
CA ASN A 93 -19.10 15.56 10.34
C ASN A 93 -19.58 16.94 9.93
N ARG A 94 -18.86 17.98 10.38
CA ARG A 94 -19.13 19.40 10.06
C ARG A 94 -18.07 20.00 9.14
N ASP A 95 -17.05 19.24 8.77
CA ASP A 95 -16.00 19.70 7.87
C ASP A 95 -16.36 19.37 6.42
N ALA A 96 -16.54 20.41 5.60
CA ALA A 96 -16.86 20.28 4.18
C ALA A 96 -15.73 19.66 3.36
N GLY A 97 -14.50 19.63 3.87
CA GLY A 97 -13.33 18.99 3.25
C GLY A 97 -13.20 17.49 3.53
N VAL A 98 -14.05 16.96 4.41
CA VAL A 98 -14.02 15.56 4.85
C VAL A 98 -15.28 14.84 4.43
N ASP A 99 -15.13 13.70 3.79
CA ASP A 99 -16.21 12.75 3.45
C ASP A 99 -16.20 11.62 4.48
N TYR A 100 -17.07 11.69 5.48
CA TYR A 100 -17.20 10.66 6.50
C TYR A 100 -18.27 9.65 6.12
N MET A 101 -17.91 8.36 6.10
CA MET A 101 -18.82 7.24 5.85
C MET A 101 -18.88 6.32 7.06
N HIS A 102 -20.08 6.16 7.63
CA HIS A 102 -20.30 5.26 8.76
C HIS A 102 -20.70 3.86 8.31
N PHE A 103 -20.07 2.86 8.90
CA PHE A 103 -20.36 1.44 8.68
C PHE A 103 -20.78 0.76 9.99
N ARG A 104 -21.76 -0.14 9.90
CA ARG A 104 -22.25 -0.90 11.05
C ARG A 104 -21.36 -2.10 11.40
N THR A 105 -20.56 -2.57 10.45
CA THR A 105 -19.64 -3.69 10.59
C THR A 105 -18.29 -3.34 10.01
N GLU A 106 -17.23 -3.82 10.63
CA GLU A 106 -15.88 -3.67 10.13
C GLU A 106 -15.72 -4.32 8.75
N GLU A 107 -16.33 -5.49 8.54
CA GLU A 107 -16.33 -6.15 7.22
C GLU A 107 -16.87 -5.22 6.12
N GLY A 108 -18.00 -4.57 6.36
CA GLY A 108 -18.56 -3.59 5.42
C GLY A 108 -17.66 -2.39 5.19
N MET A 109 -17.01 -1.90 6.25
CA MET A 109 -16.04 -0.80 6.19
C MET A 109 -14.81 -1.17 5.35
N LEU A 110 -14.21 -2.33 5.60
CA LEU A 110 -13.04 -2.81 4.87
C LEU A 110 -13.35 -3.09 3.40
N ASN A 111 -14.53 -3.63 3.08
CA ASN A 111 -14.96 -3.82 1.69
C ASN A 111 -15.13 -2.48 0.96
N ALA A 112 -15.74 -1.48 1.59
CA ALA A 112 -15.90 -0.15 1.00
C ALA A 112 -14.55 0.57 0.81
N PHE A 113 -13.65 0.45 1.79
CA PHE A 113 -12.27 0.93 1.67
C PHE A 113 -11.53 0.29 0.50
N LEU A 114 -11.59 -1.05 0.36
CA LEU A 114 -10.97 -1.77 -0.75
C LEU A 114 -11.58 -1.38 -2.10
N GLY A 115 -12.88 -1.13 -2.19
CA GLY A 115 -13.53 -0.63 -3.40
C GLY A 115 -12.96 0.71 -3.82
N TYR A 116 -12.92 1.68 -2.89
CA TYR A 116 -12.32 2.99 -3.14
C TYR A 116 -10.85 2.88 -3.56
N TRP A 117 -10.07 2.03 -2.87
CA TRP A 117 -8.66 1.81 -3.15
C TRP A 117 -8.44 1.28 -4.58
N GLN A 118 -9.25 0.30 -5.02
CA GLN A 118 -9.16 -0.28 -6.35
C GLN A 118 -9.53 0.71 -7.46
N ASP A 119 -10.51 1.56 -7.22
CA ASP A 119 -10.93 2.61 -8.17
C ASP A 119 -9.90 3.74 -8.27
N ASN A 120 -9.01 3.84 -7.28
CA ASN A 120 -8.16 5.01 -7.09
C ASN A 120 -6.70 4.69 -6.76
N TYR A 121 -6.15 3.57 -7.18
CA TYR A 121 -4.79 3.15 -6.79
C TYR A 121 -3.79 4.29 -6.68
N PRO A 122 -3.11 4.46 -5.53
CA PRO A 122 -2.09 5.46 -5.37
C PRO A 122 -0.76 5.01 -6.00
N ASP A 123 0.03 5.99 -6.47
CA ASP A 123 1.42 5.77 -6.86
C ASP A 123 2.34 5.78 -5.65
N VAL A 124 1.97 6.56 -4.63
CA VAL A 124 2.71 6.71 -3.38
C VAL A 124 1.76 6.65 -2.19
N ILE A 125 2.14 5.89 -1.19
CA ILE A 125 1.49 5.85 0.13
C ILE A 125 2.41 6.52 1.14
N THR A 126 1.88 7.44 1.94
CA THR A 126 2.61 8.15 3.00
C THR A 126 1.75 8.30 4.25
N GLY A 127 2.37 8.61 5.37
CA GLY A 127 1.75 8.82 6.67
C GLY A 127 2.78 8.72 7.78
N TRP A 128 2.37 8.99 9.01
CA TRP A 128 3.25 8.80 10.15
C TRP A 128 3.41 7.30 10.44
N ASN A 129 4.63 6.80 10.38
CA ASN A 129 4.94 5.38 10.63
C ASN A 129 4.16 4.36 9.76
N VAL A 130 3.57 4.79 8.67
CA VAL A 130 2.63 4.03 7.82
C VAL A 130 3.20 2.69 7.35
N GLN A 131 4.49 2.65 7.03
CA GLN A 131 5.17 1.44 6.56
C GLN A 131 5.30 0.37 7.66
N LEU A 132 5.37 0.79 8.94
CA LEU A 132 5.68 -0.08 10.06
C LEU A 132 4.48 -0.38 10.95
N PHE A 133 3.37 0.34 10.77
CA PHE A 133 2.15 0.11 11.55
C PHE A 133 0.92 0.04 10.66
N ASP A 134 0.49 1.14 10.06
CA ASP A 134 -0.82 1.22 9.39
C ASP A 134 -0.97 0.20 8.26
N MET A 135 -0.05 0.19 7.29
CA MET A 135 -0.18 -0.73 6.16
C MET A 135 -0.03 -2.20 6.56
N PRO A 136 0.95 -2.61 7.39
CA PRO A 136 0.99 -3.98 7.89
C PRO A 136 -0.27 -4.38 8.67
N TYR A 137 -0.79 -3.48 9.52
CA TYR A 137 -2.00 -3.76 10.28
C TYR A 137 -3.22 -3.91 9.38
N ILE A 138 -3.41 -3.00 8.42
CA ILE A 138 -4.48 -3.09 7.41
C ILE A 138 -4.40 -4.42 6.65
N CYS A 139 -3.22 -4.81 6.17
CA CYS A 139 -3.04 -6.05 5.43
C CYS A 139 -3.45 -7.26 6.27
N ASN A 140 -2.93 -7.38 7.50
CA ASN A 140 -3.22 -8.50 8.38
C ASN A 140 -4.69 -8.50 8.85
N ARG A 141 -5.28 -7.32 9.06
CA ARG A 141 -6.69 -7.22 9.43
C ARG A 141 -7.63 -7.59 8.28
N ILE A 142 -7.32 -7.13 7.06
CA ILE A 142 -8.07 -7.54 5.86
C ILE A 142 -7.97 -9.06 5.66
N GLU A 143 -6.78 -9.64 5.81
CA GLU A 143 -6.59 -11.08 5.71
C GLU A 143 -7.46 -11.84 6.71
N ARG A 144 -7.47 -11.37 7.96
CA ARG A 144 -8.22 -11.98 9.05
C ARG A 144 -9.74 -11.92 8.85
N ILE A 145 -10.26 -10.79 8.36
CA ILE A 145 -11.71 -10.55 8.25
C ILE A 145 -12.26 -10.96 6.89
N LEU A 146 -11.53 -10.67 5.81
CA LEU A 146 -12.00 -10.87 4.43
C LEU A 146 -11.26 -11.99 3.69
N GLY A 147 -10.19 -12.54 4.29
CA GLY A 147 -9.36 -13.59 3.72
C GLY A 147 -8.22 -13.09 2.83
N GLU A 148 -7.21 -13.96 2.63
CA GLU A 148 -5.96 -13.68 1.90
C GLU A 148 -6.16 -13.06 0.51
N LYS A 149 -7.19 -13.51 -0.23
CA LYS A 149 -7.45 -12.99 -1.58
C LYS A 149 -7.77 -11.50 -1.58
N SER A 150 -8.38 -10.99 -0.51
CA SER A 150 -8.77 -9.59 -0.39
C SER A 150 -7.58 -8.67 -0.17
N VAL A 151 -6.53 -9.14 0.49
CA VAL A 151 -5.27 -8.37 0.65
C VAL A 151 -4.66 -8.04 -0.70
N LYS A 152 -4.73 -8.96 -1.67
CA LYS A 152 -4.19 -8.76 -3.02
C LYS A 152 -4.87 -7.62 -3.78
N LEU A 153 -6.06 -7.19 -3.34
CA LEU A 153 -6.76 -6.04 -3.91
C LEU A 153 -6.07 -4.69 -3.61
N LEU A 154 -5.16 -4.65 -2.64
CA LEU A 154 -4.35 -3.46 -2.34
C LEU A 154 -3.30 -3.17 -3.42
N SER A 155 -3.04 -4.10 -4.33
CA SER A 155 -2.09 -3.92 -5.42
C SER A 155 -2.78 -4.09 -6.79
N PRO A 156 -2.56 -3.18 -7.76
CA PRO A 156 -3.10 -3.34 -9.11
C PRO A 156 -2.57 -4.59 -9.81
N TRP A 157 -1.40 -5.07 -9.41
CA TRP A 157 -0.79 -6.30 -9.93
C TRP A 157 -1.11 -7.55 -9.09
N ARG A 158 -1.94 -7.42 -8.05
CA ARG A 158 -2.27 -8.51 -7.10
C ARG A 158 -1.03 -9.06 -6.39
N LEU A 159 0.01 -8.25 -6.25
CA LEU A 159 1.26 -8.58 -5.58
C LEU A 159 1.37 -7.75 -4.31
N VAL A 160 1.15 -8.38 -3.18
CA VAL A 160 1.40 -7.81 -1.85
C VAL A 160 2.34 -8.76 -1.15
N SER A 161 3.42 -8.24 -0.59
CA SER A 161 4.39 -9.01 0.17
C SER A 161 4.80 -8.28 1.43
N GLN A 162 4.95 -9.02 2.50
CA GLN A 162 5.50 -8.53 3.75
C GLN A 162 6.96 -8.96 3.86
N ARG A 163 7.76 -8.13 4.49
CA ARG A 163 9.16 -8.43 4.78
C ARG A 163 9.51 -8.10 6.22
N GLU A 164 10.34 -8.94 6.81
CA GLU A 164 10.94 -8.65 8.11
C GLU A 164 12.08 -7.65 7.93
N ILE A 165 12.06 -6.60 8.74
CA ILE A 165 13.15 -5.62 8.83
C ILE A 165 13.59 -5.49 10.28
N TYR A 166 14.84 -5.16 10.50
CA TYR A 166 15.38 -4.97 11.84
C TYR A 166 15.76 -3.51 12.04
N ILE A 167 15.08 -2.84 12.98
CA ILE A 167 15.36 -1.44 13.35
C ILE A 167 15.85 -1.43 14.79
N LYS A 168 17.07 -0.96 15.00
CA LYS A 168 17.73 -0.92 16.33
C LYS A 168 17.67 -2.29 17.06
N GLY A 169 17.86 -3.39 16.31
CA GLY A 169 17.84 -4.75 16.84
C GLY A 169 16.45 -5.32 17.14
N ARG A 170 15.37 -4.62 16.83
CA ARG A 170 14.00 -5.11 16.97
C ARG A 170 13.45 -5.51 15.61
N LYS A 171 12.87 -6.71 15.55
CA LYS A 171 12.12 -7.20 14.37
C LYS A 171 10.88 -6.34 14.17
N GLN A 172 10.64 -5.93 12.94
CA GLN A 172 9.40 -5.26 12.50
C GLN A 172 8.95 -5.82 11.17
N ILE A 173 7.67 -5.72 10.89
CA ILE A 173 7.08 -6.11 9.61
C ILE A 173 6.84 -4.84 8.79
N ALA A 174 7.24 -4.87 7.53
CA ALA A 174 6.95 -3.83 6.56
C ALA A 174 6.26 -4.44 5.33
N VAL A 175 5.35 -3.71 4.71
CA VAL A 175 4.66 -4.08 3.47
C VAL A 175 5.25 -3.32 2.28
#